data_950aaddddbc9d5eec57ea1d55985e4ff
#
_entry.id   950aaddddbc9d5eec57ea1d55985e4ff
#
_cell.length_a   1.000
_cell.length_b   1.000
_cell.length_c   1.000
_cell.angle_alpha   90.00
_cell.angle_beta   90.00
_cell.angle_gamma   90.00
#
_symmetry.space_group_name_H-M   'P 1'
#
loop_
_entity.id
_entity.type
_entity.pdbx_description
1 polymer ?
#
loop_
_entity_poly.entity_id
_entity_poly.type
_entity_poly.pdbx_seq_one_letter_code
_entity_poly.pdbx_strand_id
1 'polypeptide(L)'
;GSRDKSKLEFSNNMVNGKTYFVIDSDYASHIILSDKRGRIGVVSLDSSGIEVVDLITVDKTRIFKEMSFKNTKIDILENTKASTDAISNALDAGRIVTAADSLGASKAMIDKAIEYSKERKQFNRVIGSFQAVKHMCAEMASELEPCYSLVWHAAHSFDNNEENKKLMACHAKSHLSEVSKMISKKSTEVHGGMGFTDLLGLHFWFKRIGVNRHILGSPEIVREEAALSQGL
;
A
#
# COMPACT_ATOMS: atom_id res chain seq x y z
N GLY A 1 5.90 7.76 -4.52
CA GLY A 1 6.07 8.54 -5.74
C GLY A 1 6.92 7.77 -6.74
N SER A 2 6.79 8.02 -8.04
CA SER A 2 7.68 7.40 -9.01
C SER A 2 9.11 7.90 -8.83
N ARG A 3 10.12 7.08 -9.14
CA ARG A 3 11.54 7.42 -9.09
C ARG A 3 11.86 8.74 -9.83
N ASP A 4 11.18 8.97 -10.96
CA ASP A 4 11.39 10.12 -11.83
C ASP A 4 10.84 11.44 -11.26
N LYS A 5 10.14 11.41 -10.15
CA LYS A 5 9.53 12.58 -9.50
C LYS A 5 10.17 12.94 -8.17
N SER A 6 11.28 12.30 -7.78
CA SER A 6 12.04 12.76 -6.63
C SER A 6 12.52 14.19 -6.87
N LYS A 7 12.19 15.09 -5.96
CA LYS A 7 12.67 16.48 -5.97
C LYS A 7 13.90 16.67 -5.08
N LEU A 8 14.52 15.55 -4.66
CA LEU A 8 15.71 15.57 -3.83
C LEU A 8 16.96 15.66 -4.70
N GLU A 9 17.89 16.49 -4.28
CA GLU A 9 19.20 16.66 -4.91
C GLU A 9 20.29 16.48 -3.86
N PHE A 10 21.24 15.58 -4.16
CA PHE A 10 22.41 15.34 -3.32
C PHE A 10 23.63 16.05 -3.92
N SER A 11 24.29 16.86 -3.10
CA SER A 11 25.48 17.63 -3.48
C SER A 11 26.36 17.86 -2.25
N ASN A 12 27.65 17.59 -2.36
CA ASN A 12 28.65 17.86 -1.29
C ASN A 12 28.22 17.29 0.09
N ASN A 13 27.72 16.06 0.13
CA ASN A 13 27.18 15.42 1.34
C ASN A 13 26.04 16.20 2.01
N MET A 14 25.31 16.97 1.21
CA MET A 14 24.11 17.68 1.62
C MET A 14 22.92 17.26 0.75
N VAL A 15 21.73 17.22 1.34
CA VAL A 15 20.47 17.01 0.63
C VAL A 15 19.65 18.30 0.66
N ASN A 16 19.04 18.60 -0.48
CA ASN A 16 18.09 19.68 -0.67
C ASN A 16 16.85 19.17 -1.39
N GLY A 17 15.68 19.73 -1.07
CA GLY A 17 14.42 19.43 -1.72
C GLY A 17 13.35 18.91 -0.78
N LYS A 18 12.31 18.30 -1.34
CA LYS A 18 11.14 17.82 -0.59
C LYS A 18 10.79 16.40 -0.95
N THR A 19 10.28 15.66 0.02
CA THR A 19 9.63 14.37 -0.16
C THR A 19 8.26 14.36 0.50
N TYR A 20 7.34 13.57 -0.07
CA TYR A 20 5.95 13.52 0.35
C TYR A 20 5.54 12.11 0.73
N PHE A 21 4.52 12.00 1.58
CA PHE A 21 3.96 10.74 2.03
C PHE A 21 4.97 9.83 2.71
N VAL A 22 5.85 10.44 3.53
CA VAL A 22 6.74 9.69 4.41
C VAL A 22 5.89 9.06 5.51
N ILE A 23 5.98 7.75 5.67
CA ILE A 23 5.16 6.98 6.60
C ILE A 23 5.92 6.81 7.92
N ASP A 24 5.20 7.02 9.04
CA ASP A 24 5.63 6.67 10.40
C ASP A 24 7.00 7.21 10.83
N SER A 25 7.40 8.37 10.30
CA SER A 25 8.69 8.98 10.60
C SER A 25 8.86 9.44 12.06
N ASP A 26 7.77 9.54 12.84
CA ASP A 26 7.82 9.88 14.27
C ASP A 26 8.55 8.82 15.11
N TYR A 27 8.63 7.60 14.61
CA TYR A 27 9.28 6.47 15.28
C TYR A 27 10.67 6.16 14.73
N ALA A 28 11.12 6.92 13.73
CA ALA A 28 12.40 6.71 13.09
C ALA A 28 13.46 7.67 13.64
N SER A 29 14.70 7.19 13.80
CA SER A 29 15.87 8.04 14.07
C SER A 29 16.56 8.48 12.77
N HIS A 30 16.39 7.73 11.70
CA HIS A 30 17.03 7.95 10.41
C HIS A 30 16.05 7.75 9.27
N ILE A 31 16.30 8.41 8.16
CA ILE A 31 15.57 8.22 6.91
C ILE A 31 16.52 7.88 5.77
N ILE A 32 16.13 6.90 4.96
CA ILE A 32 16.84 6.56 3.72
C ILE A 32 16.19 7.34 2.58
N LEU A 33 16.97 8.09 1.85
CA LEU A 33 16.54 8.92 0.73
C LEU A 33 17.18 8.45 -0.58
N SER A 34 16.49 8.68 -1.67
CA SER A 34 17.04 8.49 -3.02
C SER A 34 16.82 9.74 -3.86
N ASP A 35 17.84 10.15 -4.60
CA ASP A 35 17.75 11.26 -5.53
C ASP A 35 17.33 10.81 -6.95
N LYS A 36 17.18 11.79 -7.86
CA LYS A 36 16.83 11.54 -9.26
C LYS A 36 17.84 10.68 -10.03
N ARG A 37 19.07 10.63 -9.56
CA ARG A 37 20.16 9.84 -10.18
C ARG A 37 20.26 8.43 -9.62
N GLY A 38 19.35 8.05 -8.71
CA GLY A 38 19.34 6.75 -8.06
C GLY A 38 20.39 6.59 -6.96
N ARG A 39 21.07 7.67 -6.54
CA ARG A 39 21.97 7.62 -5.38
C ARG A 39 21.13 7.46 -4.12
N ILE A 40 21.65 6.71 -3.17
CA ILE A 40 21.03 6.48 -1.86
C ILE A 40 21.85 7.19 -0.81
N GLY A 41 21.19 7.76 0.18
CA GLY A 41 21.83 8.33 1.34
C GLY A 41 20.98 8.18 2.59
N VAL A 42 21.63 8.29 3.73
CA VAL A 42 21.04 8.19 5.06
C VAL A 42 21.11 9.55 5.74
N VAL A 43 20.00 10.01 6.28
CA VAL A 43 19.90 11.26 7.04
C VAL A 43 19.43 10.94 8.44
N SER A 44 20.14 11.44 9.46
CA SER A 44 19.62 11.46 10.84
C SER A 44 18.51 12.48 10.95
N LEU A 45 17.39 12.12 11.54
CA LEU A 45 16.25 13.04 11.74
C LEU A 45 16.52 14.13 12.78
N ASP A 46 17.59 14.00 13.57
CA ASP A 46 18.08 15.04 14.48
C ASP A 46 18.94 16.12 13.76
N SER A 47 19.19 15.96 12.45
CA SER A 47 20.00 16.89 11.68
C SER A 47 19.30 18.25 11.51
N SER A 48 20.10 19.32 11.48
CA SER A 48 19.61 20.65 11.14
C SER A 48 19.12 20.73 9.69
N GLY A 49 18.20 21.67 9.42
CA GLY A 49 17.69 21.91 8.06
C GLY A 49 16.57 20.99 7.62
N ILE A 50 15.98 20.21 8.53
CA ILE A 50 14.80 19.38 8.29
C ILE A 50 13.56 20.13 8.79
N GLU A 51 12.57 20.27 7.92
CA GLU A 51 11.22 20.73 8.26
C GLU A 51 10.23 19.60 7.98
N VAL A 52 9.38 19.30 8.94
CA VAL A 52 8.40 18.21 8.89
C VAL A 52 7.01 18.78 9.03
N VAL A 53 6.10 18.42 8.13
CA VAL A 53 4.70 18.85 8.13
C VAL A 53 3.79 17.62 8.09
N ASP A 54 2.83 17.56 9.01
CA ASP A 54 1.83 16.50 9.04
C ASP A 54 0.88 16.63 7.85
N LEU A 55 0.65 15.54 7.14
CA LEU A 55 -0.32 15.48 6.05
C LEU A 55 -1.64 14.91 6.55
N ILE A 56 -2.71 15.69 6.39
CA ILE A 56 -4.06 15.21 6.68
C ILE A 56 -4.52 14.32 5.53
N THR A 57 -4.61 13.02 5.79
CA THR A 57 -5.07 12.04 4.81
C THR A 57 -6.40 11.41 5.22
N VAL A 58 -7.04 10.71 4.29
CA VAL A 58 -8.30 9.99 4.56
C VAL A 58 -8.10 8.77 5.46
N ASP A 59 -6.92 8.15 5.39
CA ASP A 59 -6.53 7.03 6.24
C ASP A 59 -5.93 7.53 7.55
N LYS A 60 -6.70 7.49 8.61
CA LYS A 60 -6.27 7.89 9.96
C LYS A 60 -5.52 6.77 10.71
N THR A 61 -5.32 5.62 10.08
CA THR A 61 -4.58 4.49 10.69
C THR A 61 -3.08 4.54 10.40
N ARG A 62 -2.64 5.52 9.61
CA ARG A 62 -1.23 5.80 9.31
C ARG A 62 -0.95 7.29 9.40
N ILE A 63 0.26 7.62 9.84
CA ILE A 63 0.77 8.99 9.87
C ILE A 63 1.56 9.23 8.59
N PHE A 64 1.20 10.27 7.86
CA PHE A 64 1.91 10.69 6.65
C PHE A 64 2.47 12.08 6.84
N LYS A 65 3.70 12.29 6.40
CA LYS A 65 4.38 13.57 6.50
C LYS A 65 4.97 14.03 5.18
N GLU A 66 5.05 15.35 5.02
CA GLU A 66 5.94 16.01 4.06
C GLU A 66 7.23 16.34 4.80
N MET A 67 8.37 16.08 4.18
CA MET A 67 9.67 16.48 4.70
C MET A 67 10.40 17.35 3.70
N SER A 68 10.88 18.49 4.17
CA SER A 68 11.73 19.42 3.42
C SER A 68 13.14 19.41 3.99
N PHE A 69 14.13 19.40 3.12
CA PHE A 69 15.54 19.39 3.46
C PHE A 69 16.20 20.65 2.88
N LYS A 70 16.94 21.38 3.71
CA LYS A 70 17.68 22.57 3.31
C LYS A 70 19.10 22.48 3.84
N ASN A 71 20.04 22.17 2.94
CA ASN A 71 21.43 21.91 3.28
C ASN A 71 21.57 20.97 4.48
N THR A 72 20.78 19.90 4.48
CA THR A 72 20.80 18.89 5.53
C THR A 72 21.90 17.89 5.26
N LYS A 73 22.72 17.56 6.26
CA LYS A 73 23.78 16.56 6.13
C LYS A 73 23.22 15.21 5.76
N ILE A 74 23.84 14.55 4.78
CA ILE A 74 23.48 13.21 4.31
C ILE A 74 24.75 12.37 4.14
N ASP A 75 24.71 11.16 4.62
CA ASP A 75 25.75 10.16 4.38
C ASP A 75 25.38 9.39 3.10
N ILE A 76 26.05 9.76 1.99
CA ILE A 76 25.76 9.16 0.67
C ILE A 76 26.45 7.80 0.60
N LEU A 77 25.65 6.77 0.32
CA LEU A 77 26.16 5.43 0.07
C LEU A 77 26.77 5.34 -1.33
N GLU A 78 27.73 4.46 -1.50
CA GLU A 78 28.35 4.26 -2.82
C GLU A 78 27.28 3.92 -3.88
N ASN A 79 27.37 4.61 -5.03
CA ASN A 79 26.45 4.41 -6.14
C ASN A 79 26.91 3.21 -6.98
N THR A 80 26.57 2.01 -6.54
CA THR A 80 26.84 0.76 -7.23
C THR A 80 25.57 0.19 -7.87
N LYS A 81 25.73 -0.80 -8.76
CA LYS A 81 24.58 -1.59 -9.23
C LYS A 81 23.78 -2.15 -8.04
N ALA A 82 24.45 -2.58 -6.99
CA ALA A 82 23.84 -3.08 -5.77
C ALA A 82 22.90 -2.06 -5.09
N SER A 83 23.22 -0.76 -5.09
CA SER A 83 22.34 0.26 -4.52
C SER A 83 21.06 0.47 -5.35
N THR A 84 21.15 0.39 -6.67
CA THR A 84 19.97 0.47 -7.56
C THR A 84 19.08 -0.76 -7.38
N ASP A 85 19.68 -1.94 -7.28
CA ASP A 85 18.95 -3.18 -7.02
C ASP A 85 18.30 -3.17 -5.63
N ALA A 86 18.96 -2.61 -4.62
CA ALA A 86 18.40 -2.47 -3.28
C ALA A 86 17.13 -1.60 -3.25
N ILE A 87 17.09 -0.48 -4.00
CA ILE A 87 15.88 0.34 -4.13
C ILE A 87 14.76 -0.48 -4.81
N SER A 88 15.08 -1.20 -5.88
CA SER A 88 14.10 -2.04 -6.58
C SER A 88 13.53 -3.10 -5.64
N ASN A 89 14.39 -3.81 -4.94
CA ASN A 89 13.98 -4.83 -3.98
C ASN A 89 13.14 -4.24 -2.84
N ALA A 90 13.49 -3.07 -2.31
CA ALA A 90 12.68 -2.41 -1.29
C ALA A 90 11.28 -2.03 -1.78
N LEU A 91 11.16 -1.59 -3.04
CA LEU A 91 9.85 -1.30 -3.65
C LEU A 91 9.03 -2.57 -3.84
N ASP A 92 9.65 -3.64 -4.31
CA ASP A 92 8.97 -4.92 -4.57
C ASP A 92 8.53 -5.57 -3.25
N ALA A 93 9.38 -5.59 -2.22
CA ALA A 93 9.01 -6.00 -0.86
C ALA A 93 7.84 -5.18 -0.31
N GLY A 94 7.90 -3.86 -0.44
CA GLY A 94 6.83 -2.96 -0.01
C GLY A 94 5.51 -3.22 -0.74
N ARG A 95 5.55 -3.57 -2.04
CA ARG A 95 4.36 -3.96 -2.83
C ARG A 95 3.73 -5.24 -2.30
N ILE A 96 4.54 -6.24 -1.99
CA ILE A 96 4.08 -7.53 -1.42
C ILE A 96 3.43 -7.28 -0.05
N VAL A 97 4.09 -6.54 0.84
CA VAL A 97 3.55 -6.20 2.17
C VAL A 97 2.25 -5.40 2.05
N THR A 98 2.17 -4.44 1.12
CA THR A 98 0.95 -3.66 0.89
C THR A 98 -0.19 -4.54 0.34
N ALA A 99 0.12 -5.53 -0.50
CA ALA A 99 -0.86 -6.51 -0.98
C ALA A 99 -1.36 -7.39 0.17
N ALA A 100 -0.47 -7.87 1.05
CA ALA A 100 -0.83 -8.65 2.23
C ALA A 100 -1.70 -7.85 3.21
N ASP A 101 -1.39 -6.58 3.46
CA ASP A 101 -2.23 -5.68 4.28
C ASP A 101 -3.63 -5.51 3.68
N SER A 102 -3.73 -5.37 2.35
CA SER A 102 -5.02 -5.28 1.65
C SER A 102 -5.81 -6.58 1.69
N LEU A 103 -5.12 -7.74 1.63
CA LEU A 103 -5.72 -9.07 1.78
C LEU A 103 -6.35 -9.22 3.16
N GLY A 104 -5.60 -8.90 4.22
CA GLY A 104 -6.09 -8.95 5.60
C GLY A 104 -7.27 -7.99 5.86
N ALA A 105 -7.19 -6.76 5.34
CA ALA A 105 -8.26 -5.78 5.42
C ALA A 105 -9.54 -6.28 4.71
N SER A 106 -9.39 -6.88 3.53
CA SER A 106 -10.51 -7.46 2.76
C SER A 106 -11.17 -8.61 3.50
N LYS A 107 -10.37 -9.51 4.08
CA LYS A 107 -10.89 -10.61 4.92
C LYS A 107 -11.71 -10.08 6.09
N ALA A 108 -11.19 -9.10 6.82
CA ALA A 108 -11.92 -8.48 7.94
C ALA A 108 -13.25 -7.85 7.50
N MET A 109 -13.28 -7.21 6.33
CA MET A 109 -14.50 -6.60 5.79
C MET A 109 -15.53 -7.65 5.37
N ILE A 110 -15.11 -8.78 4.79
CA ILE A 110 -15.99 -9.90 4.44
C ILE A 110 -16.58 -10.50 5.70
N ASP A 111 -15.78 -10.80 6.71
CA ASP A 111 -16.24 -11.39 7.96
C ASP A 111 -17.30 -10.50 8.62
N LYS A 112 -17.04 -9.20 8.72
CA LYS A 112 -18.01 -8.24 9.25
C LYS A 112 -19.31 -8.19 8.43
N ALA A 113 -19.22 -8.26 7.10
CA ALA A 113 -20.41 -8.27 6.23
C ALA A 113 -21.24 -9.55 6.44
N ILE A 114 -20.59 -10.69 6.58
CA ILE A 114 -21.25 -11.97 6.83
C ILE A 114 -21.93 -11.97 8.20
N GLU A 115 -21.24 -11.53 9.26
CA GLU A 115 -21.81 -11.44 10.61
C GLU A 115 -23.01 -10.48 10.63
N TYR A 116 -22.86 -9.28 10.10
CA TYR A 116 -23.95 -8.31 10.02
C TYR A 116 -25.15 -8.87 9.26
N SER A 117 -24.92 -9.61 8.17
CA SER A 117 -25.99 -10.21 7.37
C SER A 117 -26.80 -11.27 8.11
N LYS A 118 -26.20 -11.95 9.10
CA LYS A 118 -26.85 -12.96 9.95
C LYS A 118 -27.69 -12.33 11.07
N GLU A 119 -27.36 -11.12 11.50
CA GLU A 119 -27.98 -10.45 12.63
C GLU A 119 -29.03 -9.41 12.21
N ARG A 120 -28.72 -8.61 11.19
CA ARG A 120 -29.58 -7.52 10.73
C ARG A 120 -30.87 -8.04 10.13
N LYS A 121 -32.00 -7.56 10.63
CA LYS A 121 -33.32 -7.91 10.12
C LYS A 121 -33.94 -6.78 9.30
N GLN A 122 -34.51 -7.12 8.17
CA GLN A 122 -35.38 -6.28 7.36
C GLN A 122 -36.46 -7.16 6.73
N PHE A 123 -37.66 -6.60 6.56
CA PHE A 123 -38.81 -7.36 6.03
C PHE A 123 -39.07 -8.65 6.82
N ASN A 124 -39.00 -8.58 8.17
CA ASN A 124 -39.26 -9.67 9.13
C ASN A 124 -38.32 -10.88 9.04
N ARG A 125 -37.14 -10.72 8.39
CA ARG A 125 -36.11 -11.78 8.31
C ARG A 125 -34.70 -11.21 8.27
N VAL A 126 -33.70 -12.03 8.55
CA VAL A 126 -32.31 -11.63 8.46
C VAL A 126 -31.93 -11.30 7.01
N ILE A 127 -31.14 -10.25 6.81
CA ILE A 127 -30.80 -9.81 5.44
C ILE A 127 -29.97 -10.85 4.68
N GLY A 128 -29.20 -11.68 5.37
CA GLY A 128 -28.48 -12.82 4.78
C GLY A 128 -29.38 -13.91 4.19
N SER A 129 -30.72 -13.89 4.44
CA SER A 129 -31.67 -14.78 3.78
C SER A 129 -32.00 -14.36 2.35
N PHE A 130 -31.74 -13.09 1.98
CA PHE A 130 -31.96 -12.58 0.62
C PHE A 130 -30.86 -13.03 -0.32
N GLN A 131 -31.25 -13.51 -1.50
CA GLN A 131 -30.30 -14.06 -2.48
C GLN A 131 -29.27 -13.03 -2.95
N ALA A 132 -29.66 -11.77 -3.12
CA ALA A 132 -28.75 -10.68 -3.50
C ALA A 132 -27.60 -10.51 -2.48
N VAL A 133 -27.90 -10.55 -1.18
CA VAL A 133 -26.90 -10.45 -0.11
C VAL A 133 -25.99 -11.68 -0.09
N LYS A 134 -26.57 -12.89 -0.25
CA LYS A 134 -25.79 -14.14 -0.34
C LYS A 134 -24.80 -14.10 -1.51
N HIS A 135 -25.25 -13.64 -2.68
CA HIS A 135 -24.42 -13.54 -3.87
C HIS A 135 -23.27 -12.53 -3.67
N MET A 136 -23.53 -11.36 -3.08
CA MET A 136 -22.46 -10.41 -2.75
C MET A 136 -21.42 -11.02 -1.82
N CYS A 137 -21.85 -11.72 -0.77
CA CYS A 137 -20.92 -12.38 0.16
C CYS A 137 -20.13 -13.51 -0.52
N ALA A 138 -20.78 -14.33 -1.35
CA ALA A 138 -20.12 -15.41 -2.08
C ALA A 138 -19.11 -14.90 -3.10
N GLU A 139 -19.46 -13.84 -3.84
CA GLU A 139 -18.56 -13.21 -4.81
C GLU A 139 -17.34 -12.60 -4.12
N MET A 140 -17.52 -11.88 -3.00
CA MET A 140 -16.37 -11.37 -2.24
C MET A 140 -15.45 -12.49 -1.78
N ALA A 141 -16.00 -13.59 -1.29
CA ALA A 141 -15.21 -14.72 -0.82
C ALA A 141 -14.47 -15.43 -1.96
N SER A 142 -15.14 -15.67 -3.10
CA SER A 142 -14.56 -16.35 -4.25
C SER A 142 -13.43 -15.56 -4.90
N GLU A 143 -13.52 -14.24 -4.93
CA GLU A 143 -12.47 -13.36 -5.46
C GLU A 143 -11.28 -13.22 -4.49
N LEU A 144 -11.52 -13.30 -3.19
CA LEU A 144 -10.44 -13.18 -2.20
C LEU A 144 -9.63 -14.46 -2.06
N GLU A 145 -10.27 -15.64 -2.18
CA GLU A 145 -9.63 -16.92 -1.90
C GLU A 145 -8.35 -17.17 -2.71
N PRO A 146 -8.31 -16.98 -4.05
CA PRO A 146 -7.08 -17.16 -4.81
C PRO A 146 -6.00 -16.14 -4.50
N CYS A 147 -6.36 -15.00 -3.90
CA CYS A 147 -5.40 -13.94 -3.54
C CYS A 147 -4.41 -14.38 -2.45
N TYR A 148 -4.77 -15.32 -1.58
CA TYR A 148 -3.85 -15.89 -0.58
C TYR A 148 -2.66 -16.54 -1.25
N SER A 149 -2.91 -17.42 -2.24
CA SER A 149 -1.85 -18.11 -2.98
C SER A 149 -0.99 -17.12 -3.76
N LEU A 150 -1.58 -16.08 -4.35
CA LEU A 150 -0.85 -15.07 -5.09
C LEU A 150 0.12 -14.28 -4.20
N VAL A 151 -0.32 -13.84 -3.01
CA VAL A 151 0.53 -13.11 -2.06
C VAL A 151 1.63 -14.03 -1.52
N TRP A 152 1.30 -15.27 -1.18
CA TRP A 152 2.27 -16.28 -0.75
C TRP A 152 3.34 -16.53 -1.80
N HIS A 153 2.92 -16.73 -3.04
CA HIS A 153 3.84 -16.97 -4.15
C HIS A 153 4.76 -15.77 -4.38
N ALA A 154 4.23 -14.55 -4.34
CA ALA A 154 5.03 -13.34 -4.48
C ALA A 154 6.08 -13.21 -3.37
N ALA A 155 5.70 -13.49 -2.11
CA ALA A 155 6.62 -13.47 -0.98
C ALA A 155 7.70 -14.55 -1.11
N HIS A 156 7.31 -15.78 -1.48
CA HIS A 156 8.23 -16.90 -1.69
C HIS A 156 9.25 -16.61 -2.80
N SER A 157 8.78 -16.13 -3.96
CA SER A 157 9.66 -15.76 -5.08
C SER A 157 10.64 -14.65 -4.69
N PHE A 158 10.19 -13.70 -3.85
CA PHE A 158 11.04 -12.62 -3.36
C PHE A 158 12.12 -13.15 -2.40
N ASP A 159 11.75 -13.96 -1.41
CA ASP A 159 12.67 -14.49 -0.39
C ASP A 159 13.72 -15.42 -1.01
N ASN A 160 13.34 -16.22 -2.02
CA ASN A 160 14.26 -17.09 -2.74
C ASN A 160 15.02 -16.40 -3.89
N ASN A 161 14.84 -15.10 -4.07
CA ASN A 161 15.48 -14.31 -5.12
C ASN A 161 15.27 -14.89 -6.54
N GLU A 162 14.06 -15.40 -6.80
CA GLU A 162 13.71 -15.95 -8.10
C GLU A 162 13.75 -14.88 -9.21
N GLU A 163 13.98 -15.31 -10.45
CA GLU A 163 14.07 -14.41 -11.61
C GLU A 163 12.77 -13.59 -11.81
N ASN A 164 11.62 -14.21 -11.54
CA ASN A 164 10.29 -13.59 -11.68
C ASN A 164 9.81 -12.79 -10.47
N LYS A 165 10.62 -12.64 -9.40
CA LYS A 165 10.20 -12.00 -8.13
C LYS A 165 9.57 -10.60 -8.32
N LYS A 166 10.11 -9.79 -9.22
CA LYS A 166 9.57 -8.46 -9.54
C LYS A 166 8.18 -8.56 -10.18
N LEU A 167 8.04 -9.48 -11.14
CA LEU A 167 6.77 -9.73 -11.82
C LEU A 167 5.70 -10.19 -10.82
N MET A 168 6.04 -11.11 -9.91
CA MET A 168 5.12 -11.60 -8.89
C MET A 168 4.73 -10.50 -7.89
N ALA A 169 5.66 -9.64 -7.48
CA ALA A 169 5.35 -8.47 -6.65
C ALA A 169 4.37 -7.51 -7.35
N CYS A 170 4.56 -7.28 -8.65
CA CYS A 170 3.66 -6.45 -9.45
C CYS A 170 2.27 -7.10 -9.59
N HIS A 171 2.19 -8.40 -9.82
CA HIS A 171 0.93 -9.13 -9.92
C HIS A 171 0.16 -9.09 -8.60
N ALA A 172 0.81 -9.41 -7.47
CA ALA A 172 0.19 -9.35 -6.16
C ALA A 172 -0.36 -7.95 -5.87
N LYS A 173 0.46 -6.91 -6.08
CA LYS A 173 0.07 -5.51 -5.83
C LYS A 173 -1.09 -5.06 -6.70
N SER A 174 -1.03 -5.29 -8.01
CA SER A 174 -2.07 -4.81 -8.93
C SER A 174 -3.38 -5.56 -8.75
N HIS A 175 -3.34 -6.88 -8.61
CA HIS A 175 -4.53 -7.71 -8.45
C HIS A 175 -5.25 -7.41 -7.13
N LEU A 176 -4.53 -7.45 -6.01
CA LEU A 176 -5.09 -7.13 -4.69
C LEU A 176 -5.68 -5.72 -4.62
N SER A 177 -5.10 -4.76 -5.34
CA SER A 177 -5.64 -3.41 -5.41
C SER A 177 -7.05 -3.34 -6.01
N GLU A 178 -7.37 -4.19 -6.98
CA GLU A 178 -8.70 -4.22 -7.60
C GLU A 178 -9.68 -5.10 -6.80
N VAL A 179 -9.26 -6.29 -6.39
CA VAL A 179 -10.08 -7.20 -5.59
C VAL A 179 -10.49 -6.54 -4.27
N SER A 180 -9.53 -5.95 -3.55
CA SER A 180 -9.81 -5.28 -2.28
C SER A 180 -10.73 -4.07 -2.44
N LYS A 181 -10.59 -3.31 -3.53
CA LYS A 181 -11.50 -2.21 -3.87
C LYS A 181 -12.93 -2.72 -4.10
N MET A 182 -13.12 -3.80 -4.83
CA MET A 182 -14.42 -4.43 -5.05
C MET A 182 -15.01 -4.89 -3.71
N ILE A 183 -14.24 -5.62 -2.90
CA ILE A 183 -14.67 -6.13 -1.59
C ILE A 183 -15.07 -5.00 -0.66
N SER A 184 -14.27 -3.93 -0.58
CA SER A 184 -14.58 -2.79 0.28
C SER A 184 -15.92 -2.13 -0.07
N LYS A 185 -16.24 -2.01 -1.36
CA LYS A 185 -17.53 -1.50 -1.82
C LYS A 185 -18.67 -2.42 -1.47
N LYS A 186 -18.59 -3.71 -1.84
CA LYS A 186 -19.66 -4.69 -1.60
C LYS A 186 -19.91 -4.93 -0.11
N SER A 187 -18.85 -4.98 0.69
CA SER A 187 -19.00 -5.07 2.14
C SER A 187 -19.78 -3.86 2.70
N THR A 188 -19.47 -2.64 2.24
CA THR A 188 -20.22 -1.44 2.62
C THR A 188 -21.67 -1.51 2.16
N GLU A 189 -21.94 -2.02 0.96
CA GLU A 189 -23.30 -2.22 0.43
C GLU A 189 -24.11 -3.20 1.27
N VAL A 190 -23.52 -4.31 1.71
CA VAL A 190 -24.17 -5.29 2.63
C VAL A 190 -24.59 -4.62 3.94
N HIS A 191 -23.80 -3.71 4.46
CA HIS A 191 -24.14 -2.97 5.68
C HIS A 191 -25.15 -1.83 5.44
N GLY A 192 -25.40 -1.46 4.19
CA GLY A 192 -26.29 -0.35 3.83
C GLY A 192 -25.84 0.97 4.46
N GLY A 193 -26.78 1.79 4.92
CA GLY A 193 -26.47 3.08 5.54
C GLY A 193 -25.52 3.00 6.75
N MET A 194 -25.57 1.89 7.51
CA MET A 194 -24.68 1.66 8.65
C MET A 194 -23.21 1.53 8.23
N GLY A 195 -22.91 1.04 7.02
CA GLY A 195 -21.56 0.88 6.50
C GLY A 195 -20.78 2.21 6.32
N PHE A 196 -21.50 3.33 6.26
CA PHE A 196 -20.93 4.67 6.14
C PHE A 196 -20.72 5.37 7.49
N THR A 197 -21.24 4.80 8.58
CA THR A 197 -21.15 5.41 9.91
C THR A 197 -19.85 5.06 10.61
N ASP A 198 -19.47 5.89 11.57
CA ASP A 198 -18.33 5.61 12.46
C ASP A 198 -18.61 4.47 13.46
N LEU A 199 -19.89 4.11 13.66
CA LEU A 199 -20.33 3.12 14.66
C LEU A 199 -19.74 1.72 14.40
N LEU A 200 -19.67 1.29 13.15
CA LEU A 200 -19.12 -0.02 12.79
C LEU A 200 -17.63 -0.01 12.49
N GLY A 201 -17.03 1.18 12.35
CA GLY A 201 -15.61 1.34 12.05
C GLY A 201 -15.19 0.78 10.68
N LEU A 202 -16.13 0.38 9.81
CA LEU A 202 -15.87 -0.25 8.52
C LEU A 202 -15.07 0.69 7.59
N HIS A 203 -15.30 1.99 7.72
CA HIS A 203 -14.63 3.02 6.94
C HIS A 203 -13.11 3.06 7.14
N PHE A 204 -12.56 2.56 8.27
CA PHE A 204 -11.11 2.49 8.47
C PHE A 204 -10.47 1.53 7.46
N TRP A 205 -11.01 0.33 7.28
CA TRP A 205 -10.52 -0.63 6.27
C TRP A 205 -10.74 -0.10 4.86
N PHE A 206 -11.91 0.49 4.58
CA PHE A 206 -12.22 1.08 3.28
C PHE A 206 -11.18 2.13 2.87
N LYS A 207 -10.87 3.08 3.77
CA LYS A 207 -9.90 4.15 3.55
C LYS A 207 -8.48 3.61 3.41
N ARG A 208 -8.10 2.63 4.25
CA ARG A 208 -6.81 1.97 4.20
C ARG A 208 -6.58 1.23 2.88
N ILE A 209 -7.56 0.48 2.40
CA ILE A 209 -7.53 -0.17 1.09
C ILE A 209 -7.37 0.88 -0.02
N GLY A 210 -8.09 1.99 0.07
CA GLY A 210 -7.97 3.10 -0.88
C GLY A 210 -6.56 3.68 -0.93
N VAL A 211 -5.92 3.91 0.21
CA VAL A 211 -4.54 4.39 0.30
C VAL A 211 -3.56 3.32 -0.19
N ASN A 212 -3.72 2.06 0.23
CA ASN A 212 -2.88 0.95 -0.22
C ASN A 212 -2.88 0.81 -1.74
N ARG A 213 -4.00 1.10 -2.40
CA ARG A 213 -4.10 1.06 -3.86
C ARG A 213 -3.09 1.99 -4.55
N HIS A 214 -2.76 3.12 -3.92
CA HIS A 214 -1.90 4.16 -4.50
C HIS A 214 -0.46 4.14 -4.01
N ILE A 215 -0.20 3.63 -2.81
CA ILE A 215 1.16 3.51 -2.26
C ILE A 215 1.99 2.57 -3.15
N LEU A 216 3.25 2.94 -3.42
CA LEU A 216 4.23 2.18 -4.21
C LEU A 216 3.79 1.88 -5.66
N GLY A 217 2.90 2.71 -6.18
CA GLY A 217 2.38 2.64 -7.54
C GLY A 217 0.91 2.23 -7.58
N SER A 218 0.13 2.93 -8.43
CA SER A 218 -1.25 2.54 -8.72
C SER A 218 -1.27 1.25 -9.57
N PRO A 219 -2.38 0.51 -9.62
CA PRO A 219 -2.47 -0.71 -10.42
C PRO A 219 -2.06 -0.54 -11.88
N GLU A 220 -2.37 0.62 -12.45
CA GLU A 220 -2.06 0.95 -13.84
C GLU A 220 -0.54 1.02 -14.05
N ILE A 221 0.17 1.76 -13.18
CA ILE A 221 1.63 1.89 -13.22
C ILE A 221 2.31 0.53 -12.97
N VAL A 222 1.80 -0.22 -12.00
CA VAL A 222 2.40 -1.51 -11.63
C VAL A 222 2.19 -2.57 -12.72
N ARG A 223 1.04 -2.54 -13.43
CA ARG A 223 0.81 -3.39 -14.60
C ARG A 223 1.73 -3.05 -15.77
N GLU A 224 1.96 -1.76 -16.02
CA GLU A 224 2.92 -1.32 -17.03
C GLU A 224 4.33 -1.81 -16.70
N GLU A 225 4.77 -1.67 -15.44
CA GLU A 225 6.07 -2.22 -15.01
C GLU A 225 6.14 -3.75 -15.17
N ALA A 226 5.05 -4.48 -14.92
CA ALA A 226 4.96 -5.91 -15.15
C ALA A 226 5.07 -6.26 -16.62
N ALA A 227 4.40 -5.53 -17.51
CA ALA A 227 4.48 -5.74 -18.96
C ALA A 227 5.91 -5.49 -19.47
N LEU A 228 6.52 -4.37 -19.11
CA LEU A 228 7.90 -4.03 -19.47
C LEU A 228 8.90 -5.09 -18.98
N SER A 229 8.67 -5.72 -17.82
CA SER A 229 9.54 -6.78 -17.30
C SER A 229 9.46 -8.08 -18.12
N GLN A 230 8.43 -8.23 -18.93
CA GLN A 230 8.22 -9.37 -19.85
C GLN A 230 8.61 -9.05 -21.31
N GLY A 231 9.11 -7.83 -21.57
CA GLY A 231 9.53 -7.41 -22.91
C GLY A 231 8.37 -6.94 -23.79
N LEU A 232 7.22 -6.59 -23.19
CA LEU A 232 6.04 -6.06 -23.88
C LEU A 232 6.07 -4.54 -23.92
#